data_dbb379fdad30f9091137e49479eab99a
#
_entry.id   dbb379fdad30f9091137e49479eab99a
#
_cell.length_a   1.000
_cell.length_b   1.000
_cell.length_c   1.000
_cell.angle_alpha   90.00
_cell.angle_beta   90.00
_cell.angle_gamma   90.00
#
_symmetry.space_group_name_H-M   'P 1'
#
loop_
_entity.id
_entity.type
_entity.pdbx_description
1 polymer ?
#
loop_
_entity_poly.entity_id
_entity_poly.type
_entity_poly.pdbx_seq_one_letter_code
_entity_poly.pdbx_strand_id
1 'polypeptide(L)'
;MLDILINELDATGNKSVNLELDHGAVEGLKKMPVDMFDGVFLGKAYTSALVLCVDVRNFSDFLCSQPDDIVFKLIKEFTSNLLSCINQFGYGCSYYKFLGDGVLVIWDETNENSINEALYVFDSYTAFLDEELFKPFDALGLAGALVQEKVFKYEISAEVSQLKYRDYVGYGINLACRLQALAGADELVLNDTLAQSGVIPYKVDKSPERMKDLHLFKGLKEDDRQHVLFYDR
;
A
#
# COMPACT_ATOMS: atom_id res chain seq x y z
N MET A 1 14.76 21.80 -20.21
CA MET A 1 15.05 22.78 -19.14
C MET A 1 13.75 23.48 -18.84
N LEU A 2 13.23 23.37 -17.63
CA LEU A 2 12.03 24.09 -17.21
C LEU A 2 12.46 25.50 -16.85
N ASP A 3 12.16 26.49 -17.69
CA ASP A 3 12.32 27.88 -17.34
C ASP A 3 11.19 28.30 -16.43
N ILE A 4 11.50 28.45 -15.14
CA ILE A 4 10.58 29.00 -14.15
C ILE A 4 10.64 30.53 -14.29
N LEU A 5 9.70 31.12 -15.00
CA LEU A 5 9.48 32.55 -15.00
C LEU A 5 8.76 32.95 -13.72
N ILE A 6 9.47 33.63 -12.82
CA ILE A 6 8.85 34.28 -11.65
C ILE A 6 8.23 35.56 -12.18
N ASN A 7 6.96 35.62 -12.43
CA ASN A 7 6.22 36.81 -12.77
C ASN A 7 5.86 37.61 -11.53
N GLU A 8 5.76 38.89 -11.70
CA GLU A 8 5.63 39.96 -10.72
C GLU A 8 4.57 39.71 -9.65
N LEU A 9 4.82 40.26 -8.47
CA LEU A 9 3.85 40.31 -7.37
C LEU A 9 2.53 40.92 -7.88
N ASP A 10 1.42 40.24 -7.68
CA ASP A 10 0.11 40.81 -7.92
C ASP A 10 -0.15 41.99 -6.95
N ALA A 11 -1.20 42.76 -7.17
CA ALA A 11 -1.55 43.91 -6.35
C ALA A 11 -1.82 43.58 -4.87
N THR A 12 -1.88 42.29 -4.51
CA THR A 12 -2.08 41.77 -3.15
C THR A 12 -0.80 41.20 -2.52
N GLY A 13 0.33 41.26 -3.24
CA GLY A 13 1.63 40.78 -2.75
C GLY A 13 1.83 39.25 -2.85
N ASN A 14 0.94 38.53 -3.53
CA ASN A 14 1.09 37.10 -3.76
C ASN A 14 1.98 36.84 -4.98
N LYS A 15 2.93 35.90 -4.83
CA LYS A 15 3.73 35.41 -5.95
C LYS A 15 2.92 34.40 -6.75
N SER A 16 2.54 34.73 -7.98
CA SER A 16 2.03 33.77 -8.93
C SER A 16 3.21 33.14 -9.68
N VAL A 17 3.33 31.82 -9.62
CA VAL A 17 4.27 31.06 -10.45
C VAL A 17 3.51 30.57 -11.67
N ASN A 18 3.72 31.20 -12.82
CA ASN A 18 3.25 30.66 -14.09
C ASN A 18 4.30 29.66 -14.61
N LEU A 19 3.95 28.39 -14.59
CA LEU A 19 4.70 27.35 -15.28
C LEU A 19 4.28 27.37 -16.77
N GLU A 20 5.04 28.05 -17.61
CA GLU A 20 4.94 27.83 -19.05
C GLU A 20 5.63 26.51 -19.38
N LEU A 21 4.82 25.52 -19.76
CA LEU A 21 5.33 24.28 -20.35
C LEU A 21 6.04 24.62 -21.66
N ASP A 22 7.33 24.35 -21.72
CA ASP A 22 8.08 24.44 -22.97
C ASP A 22 7.48 23.48 -24.00
N HIS A 23 6.76 24.02 -24.97
CA HIS A 23 6.17 23.25 -26.06
C HIS A 23 7.21 22.42 -26.83
N GLY A 24 8.46 22.87 -26.90
CA GLY A 24 9.57 22.11 -27.49
C GLY A 24 9.91 20.86 -26.71
N ALA A 25 9.86 20.91 -25.36
CA ALA A 25 10.08 19.75 -24.53
C ALA A 25 8.92 18.71 -24.67
N VAL A 26 7.69 19.18 -24.74
CA VAL A 26 6.51 18.30 -24.98
C VAL A 26 6.59 17.64 -26.35
N GLU A 27 6.96 18.38 -27.41
CA GLU A 27 7.15 17.81 -28.74
C GLU A 27 8.35 16.86 -28.81
N GLY A 28 9.41 17.13 -28.03
CA GLY A 28 10.54 16.23 -27.86
C GLY A 28 10.12 14.91 -27.22
N LEU A 29 9.30 14.95 -26.17
CA LEU A 29 8.77 13.75 -25.52
C LEU A 29 7.87 12.92 -26.45
N LYS A 30 7.04 13.59 -27.27
CA LYS A 30 6.20 12.90 -28.28
C LYS A 30 7.01 12.21 -29.37
N LYS A 31 8.21 12.71 -29.68
CA LYS A 31 9.13 12.17 -30.69
C LYS A 31 10.13 11.19 -30.11
N MET A 32 10.18 11.00 -28.80
CA MET A 32 11.01 9.97 -28.20
C MET A 32 10.59 8.61 -28.75
N PRO A 33 11.54 7.82 -29.30
CA PRO A 33 11.21 6.46 -29.72
C PRO A 33 10.66 5.72 -28.50
N VAL A 34 9.51 5.09 -28.66
CA VAL A 34 8.91 4.21 -27.63
C VAL A 34 9.88 3.09 -27.25
N ASP A 35 10.88 2.85 -28.10
CA ASP A 35 11.89 1.81 -27.98
C ASP A 35 13.12 2.18 -27.14
N MET A 36 13.18 3.37 -26.52
CA MET A 36 14.25 3.69 -25.55
C MET A 36 14.24 2.79 -24.32
N PHE A 37 13.08 2.27 -23.99
CA PHE A 37 12.91 1.16 -23.07
C PHE A 37 12.44 -0.03 -23.91
N ASP A 38 13.00 -1.21 -23.70
CA ASP A 38 12.60 -2.45 -24.42
C ASP A 38 11.13 -2.82 -24.17
N GLY A 39 10.42 -1.95 -23.50
CA GLY A 39 8.98 -1.95 -23.31
C GLY A 39 8.58 -2.13 -21.85
N VAL A 40 7.35 -1.73 -21.60
CA VAL A 40 6.60 -2.10 -20.40
C VAL A 40 5.80 -3.34 -20.76
N PHE A 41 6.19 -4.49 -20.20
CA PHE A 41 5.49 -5.74 -20.45
C PHE A 41 4.47 -5.97 -19.33
N LEU A 42 3.18 -6.00 -19.69
CA LEU A 42 2.15 -6.57 -18.84
C LEU A 42 2.34 -8.09 -18.85
N GLY A 43 3.00 -8.63 -17.82
CA GLY A 43 3.35 -10.04 -17.78
C GLY A 43 2.14 -10.95 -17.63
N LYS A 44 1.26 -10.67 -16.66
CA LYS A 44 0.10 -11.51 -16.34
C LYS A 44 -0.96 -10.75 -15.53
N ALA A 45 -2.21 -11.07 -15.80
CA ALA A 45 -3.34 -10.67 -14.96
C ALA A 45 -3.68 -11.82 -14.00
N TYR A 46 -3.73 -11.53 -12.71
CA TYR A 46 -4.19 -12.44 -11.68
C TYR A 46 -5.58 -11.97 -11.25
N THR A 47 -6.60 -12.78 -11.51
CA THR A 47 -8.02 -12.41 -11.29
C THR A 47 -8.45 -12.54 -9.85
N SER A 48 -7.70 -13.32 -9.07
CA SER A 48 -7.98 -13.64 -7.68
C SER A 48 -6.69 -13.63 -6.87
N ALA A 49 -5.97 -12.50 -6.94
CA ALA A 49 -4.80 -12.29 -6.10
C ALA A 49 -5.21 -11.93 -4.67
N LEU A 50 -4.41 -12.33 -3.71
CA LEU A 50 -4.54 -11.90 -2.33
C LEU A 50 -3.57 -10.76 -2.08
N VAL A 51 -4.07 -9.65 -1.55
CA VAL A 51 -3.30 -8.43 -1.31
C VAL A 51 -3.43 -8.03 0.15
N LEU A 52 -2.33 -8.07 0.89
CA LEU A 52 -2.20 -7.53 2.24
C LEU A 52 -1.53 -6.16 2.16
N CYS A 53 -2.17 -5.14 2.72
CA CYS A 53 -1.61 -3.81 2.90
C CYS A 53 -1.63 -3.49 4.40
N VAL A 54 -0.49 -3.18 4.98
CA VAL A 54 -0.37 -2.77 6.38
C VAL A 54 0.34 -1.43 6.49
N ASP A 55 0.06 -0.70 7.56
CA ASP A 55 0.57 0.63 7.82
C ASP A 55 0.57 0.92 9.33
N VAL A 56 1.48 1.76 9.80
CA VAL A 56 1.58 2.11 11.23
C VAL A 56 0.70 3.31 11.54
N ARG A 57 -0.25 3.14 12.45
CA ARG A 57 -1.10 4.24 12.92
C ARG A 57 -0.30 5.25 13.73
N ASN A 58 -0.63 6.54 13.55
CA ASN A 58 0.00 7.68 14.22
C ASN A 58 1.51 7.83 13.97
N PHE A 59 2.04 7.19 12.92
CA PHE A 59 3.47 7.24 12.62
C PHE A 59 3.96 8.66 12.27
N SER A 60 3.16 9.45 11.57
CA SER A 60 3.50 10.85 11.25
C SER A 60 3.66 11.70 12.52
N ASP A 61 2.80 11.55 13.51
CA ASP A 61 2.91 12.25 14.79
C ASP A 61 4.13 11.77 15.58
N PHE A 62 4.43 10.48 15.52
CA PHE A 62 5.65 9.89 16.07
C PHE A 62 6.90 10.51 15.43
N LEU A 63 6.98 10.59 14.12
CA LEU A 63 8.09 11.21 13.39
C LEU A 63 8.32 12.66 13.79
N CYS A 64 7.25 13.42 14.05
CA CYS A 64 7.33 14.82 14.43
C CYS A 64 7.69 15.04 15.91
N SER A 65 7.46 14.04 16.77
CA SER A 65 7.58 14.16 18.22
C SER A 65 8.84 13.51 18.81
N GLN A 66 9.47 12.59 18.09
CA GLN A 66 10.60 11.82 18.59
C GLN A 66 11.95 12.31 18.04
N PRO A 67 13.05 12.15 18.79
CA PRO A 67 14.41 12.38 18.30
C PRO A 67 14.75 11.45 17.12
N ASP A 68 15.59 11.93 16.20
CA ASP A 68 15.96 11.21 14.96
C ASP A 68 16.56 9.82 15.23
N ASP A 69 17.35 9.65 16.27
CA ASP A 69 17.97 8.38 16.64
C ASP A 69 16.93 7.34 17.05
N ILE A 70 15.86 7.75 17.76
CA ILE A 70 14.73 6.90 18.10
C ILE A 70 13.95 6.52 16.86
N VAL A 71 13.69 7.50 15.97
CA VAL A 71 13.00 7.27 14.70
C VAL A 71 13.77 6.27 13.83
N PHE A 72 15.07 6.47 13.63
CA PHE A 72 15.90 5.56 12.82
C PHE A 72 15.96 4.16 13.41
N LYS A 73 16.06 4.04 14.74
CA LYS A 73 16.04 2.74 15.40
C LYS A 73 14.73 2.01 15.15
N LEU A 74 13.60 2.71 15.36
CA LEU A 74 12.27 2.13 15.14
C LEU A 74 12.07 1.67 13.70
N ILE A 75 12.39 2.51 12.71
CA ILE A 75 12.26 2.17 11.29
C ILE A 75 13.11 0.92 10.95
N LYS A 76 14.35 0.88 11.43
CA LYS A 76 15.24 -0.26 11.19
C LYS A 76 14.66 -1.56 11.77
N GLU A 77 14.23 -1.53 13.01
CA GLU A 77 13.70 -2.71 13.70
C GLU A 77 12.35 -3.12 13.09
N PHE A 78 11.47 -2.16 12.82
CA PHE A 78 10.21 -2.38 12.10
C PHE A 78 10.45 -3.11 10.77
N THR A 79 11.29 -2.53 9.89
CA THR A 79 11.55 -3.09 8.57
C THR A 79 12.18 -4.47 8.63
N SER A 80 13.20 -4.66 9.48
CA SER A 80 13.93 -5.93 9.59
C SER A 80 13.05 -7.06 10.12
N ASN A 81 12.22 -6.77 11.13
CA ASN A 81 11.34 -7.77 11.71
C ASN A 81 10.16 -8.10 10.79
N LEU A 82 9.64 -7.11 10.06
CA LEU A 82 8.62 -7.36 9.06
C LEU A 82 9.13 -8.28 7.94
N LEU A 83 10.33 -8.04 7.42
CA LEU A 83 10.95 -8.93 6.44
C LEU A 83 11.15 -10.35 6.99
N SER A 84 11.56 -10.48 8.23
CA SER A 84 11.69 -11.78 8.89
C SER A 84 10.35 -12.48 9.02
N CYS A 85 9.31 -11.74 9.38
CA CYS A 85 7.94 -12.24 9.49
C CYS A 85 7.39 -12.71 8.13
N ILE A 86 7.57 -11.93 7.06
CA ILE A 86 7.19 -12.31 5.69
C ILE A 86 7.94 -13.57 5.26
N ASN A 87 9.24 -13.64 5.48
CA ASN A 87 10.03 -14.81 5.12
C ASN A 87 9.62 -16.08 5.89
N GLN A 88 9.22 -15.94 7.13
CA GLN A 88 8.85 -17.06 7.98
C GLN A 88 7.43 -17.57 7.75
N PHE A 89 6.48 -16.67 7.60
CA PHE A 89 5.05 -16.97 7.57
C PHE A 89 4.41 -16.73 6.20
N GLY A 90 4.94 -15.81 5.41
CA GLY A 90 4.44 -15.46 4.08
C GLY A 90 5.27 -16.02 2.93
N TYR A 91 5.88 -17.19 3.10
CA TYR A 91 6.83 -17.79 2.16
C TYR A 91 6.27 -18.03 0.75
N GLY A 92 4.95 -18.15 0.61
CA GLY A 92 4.25 -18.27 -0.67
C GLY A 92 3.95 -16.94 -1.35
N CYS A 93 4.30 -15.78 -0.75
CA CYS A 93 4.07 -14.50 -1.38
C CYS A 93 4.92 -14.34 -2.65
N SER A 94 4.33 -13.73 -3.67
CA SER A 94 4.98 -13.50 -4.96
C SER A 94 5.70 -12.16 -5.03
N TYR A 95 5.33 -11.23 -4.14
CA TYR A 95 5.84 -9.88 -4.14
C TYR A 95 5.59 -9.16 -2.82
N TYR A 96 6.52 -8.31 -2.43
CA TYR A 96 6.30 -7.31 -1.38
C TYR A 96 7.00 -6.00 -1.72
N LYS A 97 6.47 -4.89 -1.18
CA LYS A 97 7.00 -3.54 -1.40
C LYS A 97 6.73 -2.67 -0.18
N PHE A 98 7.75 -2.01 0.31
CA PHE A 98 7.58 -1.00 1.37
C PHE A 98 6.96 0.27 0.81
N LEU A 99 6.05 0.86 1.59
CA LEU A 99 5.30 2.08 1.31
C LEU A 99 5.53 3.13 2.41
N GLY A 100 6.79 3.37 2.74
CA GLY A 100 7.14 4.20 3.90
C GLY A 100 7.10 3.37 5.18
N ASP A 101 6.19 3.69 6.07
CA ASP A 101 5.87 2.98 7.32
C ASP A 101 4.88 1.81 7.15
N GLY A 102 4.59 1.47 5.92
CA GLY A 102 3.73 0.35 5.57
C GLY A 102 4.38 -0.64 4.63
N VAL A 103 3.69 -1.73 4.36
CA VAL A 103 4.08 -2.73 3.37
C VAL A 103 2.87 -3.24 2.60
N LEU A 104 3.10 -3.51 1.33
CA LEU A 104 2.22 -4.26 0.45
C LEU A 104 2.80 -5.65 0.24
N VAL A 105 2.01 -6.70 0.47
CA VAL A 105 2.40 -8.10 0.20
C VAL A 105 1.34 -8.72 -0.71
N ILE A 106 1.77 -9.45 -1.74
CA ILE A 106 0.88 -10.02 -2.75
C ILE A 106 1.18 -11.51 -2.94
N TRP A 107 0.12 -12.30 -2.93
CA TRP A 107 0.08 -13.68 -3.40
C TRP A 107 -0.67 -13.71 -4.73
N ASP A 108 -0.10 -14.37 -5.72
CA ASP A 108 -0.67 -14.43 -7.08
C ASP A 108 -2.03 -15.14 -7.12
N GLU A 109 -2.34 -15.96 -6.12
CA GLU A 109 -3.59 -16.71 -6.01
C GLU A 109 -4.14 -16.64 -4.58
N THR A 110 -5.47 -16.54 -4.48
CA THR A 110 -6.18 -16.67 -3.19
C THR A 110 -6.63 -18.11 -2.99
N ASN A 111 -6.12 -18.73 -1.96
CA ASN A 111 -6.50 -20.05 -1.49
C ASN A 111 -6.31 -20.14 0.04
N GLU A 112 -6.67 -21.26 0.65
CA GLU A 112 -6.56 -21.44 2.09
C GLU A 112 -5.14 -21.18 2.62
N ASN A 113 -4.12 -21.65 1.91
CA ASN A 113 -2.73 -21.47 2.34
C ASN A 113 -2.33 -20.00 2.30
N SER A 114 -2.58 -19.28 1.19
CA SER A 114 -2.23 -17.87 1.07
C SER A 114 -2.98 -16.98 2.07
N ILE A 115 -4.24 -17.30 2.36
CA ILE A 115 -5.02 -16.60 3.39
C ILE A 115 -4.41 -16.84 4.77
N ASN A 116 -4.10 -18.10 5.12
CA ASN A 116 -3.48 -18.42 6.39
C ASN A 116 -2.09 -17.75 6.53
N GLU A 117 -1.28 -17.79 5.49
CA GLU A 117 0.02 -17.08 5.48
C GLU A 117 -0.14 -15.59 5.73
N ALA A 118 -1.09 -14.92 5.04
CA ALA A 118 -1.34 -13.50 5.20
C ALA A 118 -1.82 -13.15 6.62
N LEU A 119 -2.71 -13.97 7.20
CA LEU A 119 -3.18 -13.81 8.57
C LEU A 119 -2.05 -14.05 9.58
N TYR A 120 -1.23 -15.08 9.39
CA TYR A 120 -0.07 -15.31 10.26
C TYR A 120 0.96 -14.19 10.18
N VAL A 121 1.20 -13.63 9.00
CA VAL A 121 2.07 -12.46 8.85
C VAL A 121 1.51 -11.28 9.64
N PHE A 122 0.23 -10.98 9.48
CA PHE A 122 -0.41 -9.87 10.20
C PHE A 122 -0.40 -10.09 11.70
N ASP A 123 -0.94 -11.21 12.18
CA ASP A 123 -1.11 -11.50 13.61
C ASP A 123 0.22 -11.60 14.36
N SER A 124 1.20 -12.31 13.77
CA SER A 124 2.51 -12.48 14.41
C SER A 124 3.29 -11.18 14.45
N TYR A 125 3.18 -10.39 13.38
CA TYR A 125 3.87 -9.11 13.32
C TYR A 125 3.24 -8.09 14.25
N THR A 126 1.90 -8.02 14.32
CA THR A 126 1.19 -7.17 15.29
C THR A 126 1.57 -7.54 16.72
N ALA A 127 1.57 -8.83 17.07
CA ALA A 127 1.97 -9.29 18.40
C ALA A 127 3.41 -8.86 18.76
N PHE A 128 4.33 -9.01 17.79
CA PHE A 128 5.71 -8.57 18.01
C PHE A 128 5.81 -7.06 18.22
N LEU A 129 5.08 -6.27 17.44
CA LEU A 129 5.09 -4.81 17.58
C LEU A 129 4.58 -4.38 18.94
N ASP A 130 3.45 -4.93 19.40
CA ASP A 130 2.83 -4.61 20.69
C ASP A 130 3.73 -4.97 21.87
N GLU A 131 4.32 -6.17 21.83
CA GLU A 131 5.08 -6.71 22.95
C GLU A 131 6.49 -6.09 23.07
N GLU A 132 7.12 -5.77 21.94
CA GLU A 132 8.53 -5.42 21.88
C GLU A 132 8.78 -3.99 21.37
N LEU A 133 8.23 -3.62 20.21
CA LEU A 133 8.66 -2.41 19.52
C LEU A 133 7.81 -1.20 19.89
N PHE A 134 6.48 -1.34 19.98
CA PHE A 134 5.56 -0.25 20.28
C PHE A 134 5.26 -0.09 21.77
N LYS A 135 5.63 -1.05 22.60
CA LYS A 135 5.42 -1.01 24.04
C LYS A 135 5.78 0.32 24.73
N PRO A 136 6.85 1.04 24.33
CA PRO A 136 7.13 2.38 24.86
C PRO A 136 6.30 3.51 24.21
N PHE A 137 5.48 3.20 23.20
CA PHE A 137 4.78 4.16 22.35
C PHE A 137 3.30 3.76 22.16
N ASP A 138 2.52 3.89 23.22
CA ASP A 138 1.10 3.46 23.29
C ASP A 138 0.20 4.00 22.18
N ALA A 139 0.63 5.06 21.47
CA ALA A 139 -0.13 5.64 20.37
C ALA A 139 0.07 4.92 19.02
N LEU A 140 1.12 4.11 18.91
CA LEU A 140 1.40 3.35 17.68
C LEU A 140 0.63 2.03 17.68
N GLY A 141 0.24 1.59 16.50
CA GLY A 141 -0.40 0.29 16.28
C GLY A 141 -0.33 -0.08 14.81
N LEU A 142 -0.42 -1.36 14.49
CA LEU A 142 -0.46 -1.83 13.11
C LEU A 142 -1.90 -1.88 12.61
N ALA A 143 -2.18 -1.27 11.47
CA ALA A 143 -3.46 -1.37 10.80
C ALA A 143 -3.32 -2.05 9.45
N GLY A 144 -4.25 -2.90 9.07
CA GLY A 144 -4.14 -3.66 7.84
C GLY A 144 -5.44 -3.77 7.04
N ALA A 145 -5.29 -4.16 5.78
CA ALA A 145 -6.38 -4.67 4.95
C ALA A 145 -5.92 -5.88 4.18
N LEU A 146 -6.77 -6.89 4.10
CA LEU A 146 -6.58 -8.10 3.30
C LEU A 146 -7.70 -8.22 2.27
N VAL A 147 -7.33 -8.26 1.00
CA VAL A 147 -8.27 -8.14 -0.13
C VAL A 147 -8.03 -9.25 -1.14
N GLN A 148 -9.10 -9.89 -1.59
CA GLN A 148 -9.08 -10.75 -2.77
C GLN A 148 -9.63 -9.96 -3.97
N GLU A 149 -8.76 -9.66 -4.95
CA GLU A 149 -9.18 -8.90 -6.13
C GLU A 149 -8.12 -9.03 -7.25
N LYS A 150 -8.46 -8.48 -8.42
CA LYS A 150 -7.62 -8.51 -9.60
C LYS A 150 -6.42 -7.58 -9.51
N VAL A 151 -5.25 -8.10 -9.87
CA VAL A 151 -4.01 -7.35 -10.06
C VAL A 151 -3.32 -7.71 -11.38
N PHE A 152 -2.47 -6.82 -11.86
CA PHE A 152 -1.64 -7.02 -13.03
C PHE A 152 -0.17 -6.94 -12.62
N LYS A 153 0.59 -7.95 -12.98
CA LYS A 153 2.04 -7.92 -12.88
C LYS A 153 2.61 -7.30 -14.14
N TYR A 154 3.54 -6.37 -13.98
CA TYR A 154 4.26 -5.79 -15.11
C TYR A 154 5.77 -5.76 -14.83
N GLU A 155 6.52 -5.72 -15.89
CA GLU A 155 7.96 -5.64 -15.85
C GLU A 155 8.42 -4.56 -16.82
N ILE A 156 9.34 -3.72 -16.38
CA ILE A 156 10.03 -2.75 -17.22
C ILE A 156 11.47 -3.25 -17.34
N SER A 157 11.92 -3.42 -18.56
CA SER A 157 13.32 -3.75 -18.83
C SER A 157 13.91 -2.76 -19.83
N ALA A 158 15.18 -2.42 -19.63
CA ALA A 158 15.96 -1.63 -20.55
C ALA A 158 17.34 -2.30 -20.71
N GLU A 159 17.64 -2.82 -21.90
CA GLU A 159 18.90 -3.51 -22.18
C GLU A 159 20.10 -2.61 -21.91
N VAL A 160 20.01 -1.35 -22.32
CA VAL A 160 21.11 -0.38 -22.26
C VAL A 160 21.47 0.00 -20.81
N SER A 161 20.51 -0.01 -19.90
CA SER A 161 20.71 0.46 -18.52
C SER A 161 20.78 -0.67 -17.50
N GLN A 162 20.64 -1.95 -17.90
CA GLN A 162 20.44 -3.09 -17.02
C GLN A 162 19.30 -2.89 -16.01
N LEU A 163 18.41 -1.93 -16.29
CA LEU A 163 17.26 -1.64 -15.46
C LEU A 163 16.24 -2.78 -15.59
N LYS A 164 16.00 -3.47 -14.50
CA LYS A 164 14.91 -4.42 -14.38
C LYS A 164 14.04 -3.99 -13.22
N TYR A 165 12.83 -3.64 -13.51
CA TYR A 165 11.85 -3.25 -12.50
C TYR A 165 10.60 -4.10 -12.66
N ARG A 166 10.18 -4.73 -11.58
CA ARG A 166 8.95 -5.52 -11.52
C ARG A 166 8.05 -4.93 -10.47
N ASP A 167 6.79 -4.78 -10.80
CA ASP A 167 5.79 -4.28 -9.88
C ASP A 167 4.42 -4.87 -10.20
N TYR A 168 3.46 -4.59 -9.35
CA TYR A 168 2.06 -4.93 -9.52
C TYR A 168 1.22 -3.66 -9.55
N VAL A 169 0.17 -3.67 -10.33
CA VAL A 169 -0.80 -2.59 -10.43
C VAL A 169 -2.20 -3.19 -10.54
N GLY A 170 -3.20 -2.50 -10.06
CA GLY A 170 -4.57 -2.94 -10.23
C GLY A 170 -5.51 -2.45 -9.14
N TYR A 171 -6.78 -2.75 -9.36
CA TYR A 171 -7.83 -2.36 -8.44
C TYR A 171 -7.65 -2.96 -7.05
N GLY A 172 -7.20 -4.22 -6.95
CA GLY A 172 -6.96 -4.89 -5.68
C GLY A 172 -5.98 -4.15 -4.76
N ILE A 173 -4.90 -3.58 -5.34
CA ILE A 173 -3.93 -2.79 -4.57
C ILE A 173 -4.58 -1.48 -4.09
N ASN A 174 -5.29 -0.78 -5.00
CA ASN A 174 -5.98 0.46 -4.64
C ASN A 174 -7.04 0.23 -3.56
N LEU A 175 -7.77 -0.89 -3.64
CA LEU A 175 -8.77 -1.27 -2.65
C LEU A 175 -8.12 -1.56 -1.30
N ALA A 176 -7.07 -2.39 -1.26
CA ALA A 176 -6.35 -2.73 -0.04
C ALA A 176 -5.82 -1.48 0.69
N CYS A 177 -5.13 -0.58 -0.03
CA CYS A 177 -4.61 0.66 0.56
C CYS A 177 -5.72 1.59 1.10
N ARG A 178 -6.91 1.56 0.51
CA ARG A 178 -8.03 2.38 0.97
C ARG A 178 -8.77 1.77 2.15
N LEU A 179 -8.97 0.45 2.12
CA LEU A 179 -9.59 -0.26 3.24
C LEU A 179 -8.69 -0.24 4.47
N GLN A 180 -7.37 -0.35 4.28
CA GLN A 180 -6.40 -0.22 5.36
C GLN A 180 -6.58 1.10 6.12
N ALA A 181 -6.90 2.21 5.43
CA ALA A 181 -7.15 3.51 6.08
C ALA A 181 -8.35 3.51 7.05
N LEU A 182 -9.26 2.54 6.96
CA LEU A 182 -10.41 2.38 7.88
C LEU A 182 -10.06 1.58 9.12
N ALA A 183 -9.01 0.76 9.07
CA ALA A 183 -8.60 -0.09 10.18
C ALA A 183 -8.14 0.76 11.37
N GLY A 184 -8.53 0.39 12.57
CA GLY A 184 -7.93 0.86 13.81
C GLY A 184 -6.55 0.27 14.04
N ALA A 185 -5.93 0.59 15.19
CA ALA A 185 -4.75 -0.12 15.64
C ALA A 185 -5.09 -1.60 15.84
N ASP A 186 -4.20 -2.48 15.42
CA ASP A 186 -4.27 -3.95 15.56
C ASP A 186 -5.47 -4.61 14.88
N GLU A 187 -6.05 -3.90 13.91
CA GLU A 187 -7.22 -4.31 13.19
C GLU A 187 -6.93 -4.58 11.71
N LEU A 188 -7.59 -5.60 11.17
CA LEU A 188 -7.51 -5.98 9.76
C LEU A 188 -8.88 -5.81 9.09
N VAL A 189 -8.94 -5.07 7.99
CA VAL A 189 -10.16 -4.90 7.19
C VAL A 189 -10.15 -5.86 6.01
N LEU A 190 -11.26 -6.53 5.78
CA LEU A 190 -11.42 -7.53 4.73
C LEU A 190 -12.47 -7.07 3.71
N ASN A 191 -12.26 -7.36 2.42
CA ASN A 191 -13.34 -7.20 1.46
C ASN A 191 -14.32 -8.38 1.49
N ASP A 192 -15.55 -8.14 1.04
CA ASP A 192 -16.65 -9.14 1.11
C ASP A 192 -16.32 -10.43 0.35
N THR A 193 -15.65 -10.32 -0.80
CA THR A 193 -15.23 -11.48 -1.58
C THR A 193 -14.37 -12.43 -0.76
N LEU A 194 -13.44 -11.91 0.02
CA LEU A 194 -12.58 -12.70 0.88
C LEU A 194 -13.35 -13.28 2.07
N ALA A 195 -14.24 -12.50 2.66
CA ALA A 195 -15.04 -12.93 3.80
C ALA A 195 -16.02 -14.06 3.45
N GLN A 196 -16.54 -14.06 2.22
CA GLN A 196 -17.43 -15.12 1.73
C GLN A 196 -16.68 -16.42 1.39
N SER A 197 -15.34 -16.40 1.32
CA SER A 197 -14.54 -17.60 1.01
C SER A 197 -14.71 -18.73 2.04
N GLY A 198 -15.21 -18.42 3.24
CA GLY A 198 -15.41 -19.38 4.33
C GLY A 198 -14.11 -19.86 4.99
N VAL A 199 -12.97 -19.36 4.56
CA VAL A 199 -11.65 -19.77 5.07
C VAL A 199 -11.21 -18.93 6.28
N ILE A 200 -11.84 -17.78 6.51
CA ILE A 200 -11.46 -16.89 7.61
C ILE A 200 -12.01 -17.45 8.92
N PRO A 201 -11.14 -17.86 9.86
CA PRO A 201 -11.54 -18.66 11.02
C PRO A 201 -12.19 -17.86 12.16
N TYR A 202 -12.34 -16.53 12.03
CA TYR A 202 -12.66 -15.65 13.16
C TYR A 202 -13.96 -14.88 12.96
N LYS A 203 -14.51 -14.37 14.08
CA LYS A 203 -15.66 -13.49 14.06
C LYS A 203 -15.32 -12.22 13.33
N VAL A 204 -16.00 -12.00 12.23
CA VAL A 204 -15.90 -10.80 11.44
C VAL A 204 -17.06 -9.90 11.81
N ASP A 205 -16.78 -8.72 12.30
CA ASP A 205 -17.82 -7.72 12.60
C ASP A 205 -18.15 -6.87 11.38
N LYS A 206 -19.44 -6.76 11.09
CA LYS A 206 -19.98 -5.83 10.10
C LYS A 206 -20.45 -4.58 10.83
N SER A 207 -19.57 -3.62 11.05
CA SER A 207 -19.96 -2.35 11.64
C SER A 207 -20.49 -1.36 10.59
N PRO A 208 -21.83 -1.18 10.49
CA PRO A 208 -22.41 -0.24 9.54
C PRO A 208 -21.99 1.22 9.81
N GLU A 209 -21.59 1.52 11.03
CA GLU A 209 -21.17 2.87 11.43
C GLU A 209 -19.82 3.22 10.83
N ARG A 210 -18.91 2.27 10.79
CA ARG A 210 -17.57 2.44 10.21
C ARG A 210 -17.59 2.43 8.67
N MET A 211 -18.62 1.87 8.07
CA MET A 211 -18.81 1.85 6.61
C MET A 211 -19.28 3.20 6.05
N LYS A 212 -19.74 4.11 6.88
CA LYS A 212 -20.25 5.43 6.42
C LYS A 212 -19.18 6.24 5.71
N ASP A 213 -17.92 6.08 6.07
CA ASP A 213 -16.82 6.84 5.49
C ASP A 213 -16.32 6.28 4.15
N LEU A 214 -16.74 5.07 3.77
CA LEU A 214 -16.36 4.48 2.48
C LEU A 214 -16.82 5.28 1.27
N HIS A 215 -17.93 6.05 1.39
CA HIS A 215 -18.40 6.94 0.33
C HIS A 215 -17.42 8.08 0.01
N LEU A 216 -16.53 8.43 0.94
CA LEU A 216 -15.50 9.45 0.75
C LEU A 216 -14.37 8.98 -0.16
N PHE A 217 -14.17 7.66 -0.29
CA PHE A 217 -13.11 7.09 -1.11
C PHE A 217 -13.53 7.05 -2.59
N LYS A 218 -12.90 7.92 -3.39
CA LYS A 218 -13.11 7.92 -4.84
C LYS A 218 -12.52 6.66 -5.48
N GLY A 219 -13.23 6.12 -6.48
CA GLY A 219 -12.75 5.00 -7.30
C GLY A 219 -12.88 3.62 -6.66
N LEU A 220 -13.70 3.45 -5.62
CA LEU A 220 -14.17 2.16 -5.16
C LEU A 220 -15.42 1.75 -5.95
N LYS A 221 -15.56 0.44 -6.24
CA LYS A 221 -16.79 -0.15 -6.76
C LYS A 221 -17.89 -0.04 -5.70
N GLU A 222 -19.15 0.04 -6.13
CA GLU A 222 -20.28 0.20 -5.20
C GLU A 222 -20.39 -1.00 -4.25
N ASP A 223 -20.20 -2.22 -4.74
CA ASP A 223 -20.23 -3.43 -3.92
C ASP A 223 -19.17 -3.41 -2.82
N ASP A 224 -17.95 -2.93 -3.13
CA ASP A 224 -16.86 -2.82 -2.15
C ASP A 224 -17.10 -1.74 -1.09
N ARG A 225 -18.05 -0.82 -1.32
CA ARG A 225 -18.47 0.20 -0.34
C ARG A 225 -19.54 -0.31 0.63
N GLN A 226 -20.26 -1.35 0.26
CA GLN A 226 -21.40 -1.84 1.03
C GLN A 226 -21.05 -3.02 1.94
N HIS A 227 -19.94 -3.72 1.65
CA HIS A 227 -19.61 -4.98 2.27
C HIS A 227 -18.13 -5.04 2.68
N VAL A 228 -17.81 -4.41 3.78
CA VAL A 228 -16.48 -4.46 4.40
C VAL A 228 -16.60 -5.10 5.76
N LEU A 229 -15.62 -5.90 6.11
CA LEU A 229 -15.61 -6.67 7.34
C LEU A 229 -14.37 -6.31 8.15
N PHE A 230 -14.55 -6.16 9.45
CA PHE A 230 -13.48 -5.87 10.39
C PHE A 230 -13.15 -7.14 11.17
N TYR A 231 -11.89 -7.46 11.19
CA TYR A 231 -11.33 -8.57 11.91
C TYR A 231 -10.56 -8.02 13.11
N ASP A 232 -11.05 -8.30 14.30
CA ASP A 232 -10.37 -8.01 15.56
C ASP A 232 -9.57 -9.25 15.96
N ARG A 233 -8.30 -9.04 16.24
CA ARG A 233 -7.36 -10.04 16.71
C ARG A 233 -7.69 -10.56 18.12
#